data_52ec21804abe8730cc6cc033b8c7a3e6
#
_entry.id   52ec21804abe8730cc6cc033b8c7a3e6
#
_cell.length_a   1.000
_cell.length_b   1.000
_cell.length_c   1.000
_cell.angle_alpha   90.00
_cell.angle_beta   90.00
_cell.angle_gamma   90.00
#
_symmetry.space_group_name_H-M   'P 1'
#
loop_
_entity.id
_entity.type
_entity.pdbx_description
1 polymer ?
#
loop_
_entity_poly.entity_id
_entity_poly.type
_entity_poly.pdbx_seq_one_letter_code
_entity_poly.pdbx_strand_id
1 'polypeptide(L)'
;YGDLDGEKLISERRKMTTYQSHHDYDYVYFDMDLIDIETNHYYDPHPFVPSNPALRELRCKEVFEIQTRGLMQRLKATHINKVVIGISGGLDSTLALLVCVMAFEKLGYDKKNIYAITMPCFGTTSRTKNNALGLMEELGVTSQTVNIADVVRMQFKNIDQDENVHDVTYENVQARERTEILMNKANQIGGLVIGTGDLSEVALGWSTYNGDHMSMY
;
A
#
# COMPACT_ATOMS: atom_id res chain seq x y z
N TYR A 1 -11.93 -13.23 -39.39
CA TYR A 1 -12.50 -13.49 -38.05
C TYR A 1 -11.45 -13.15 -37.00
N GLY A 2 -11.87 -12.62 -35.88
CA GLY A 2 -11.00 -12.27 -34.75
C GLY A 2 -11.84 -12.04 -33.49
N ASP A 3 -11.20 -12.14 -32.35
CA ASP A 3 -11.81 -11.88 -31.06
C ASP A 3 -11.83 -10.38 -30.77
N LEU A 4 -12.96 -9.88 -30.33
CA LEU A 4 -13.12 -8.50 -29.91
C LEU A 4 -13.40 -8.46 -28.38
N ASP A 5 -12.51 -7.82 -27.64
CA ASP A 5 -12.69 -7.56 -26.22
C ASP A 5 -13.51 -6.26 -26.05
N GLY A 6 -14.83 -6.43 -25.88
CA GLY A 6 -15.75 -5.30 -25.73
C GLY A 6 -15.51 -4.52 -24.43
N GLU A 7 -15.16 -5.19 -23.34
CA GLU A 7 -14.91 -4.54 -22.04
C GLU A 7 -13.62 -3.70 -22.07
N LYS A 8 -12.57 -4.20 -22.73
CA LYS A 8 -11.35 -3.44 -22.96
C LYS A 8 -11.63 -2.18 -23.78
N LEU A 9 -12.41 -2.28 -24.85
CA LEU A 9 -12.81 -1.12 -25.67
C LEU A 9 -13.56 -0.08 -24.84
N ILE A 10 -14.48 -0.50 -23.98
CA ILE A 10 -15.22 0.38 -23.08
C ILE A 10 -14.26 1.05 -22.09
N SER A 11 -13.34 0.28 -21.49
CA SER A 11 -12.34 0.79 -20.54
C SER A 11 -11.43 1.84 -21.20
N GLU A 12 -10.92 1.56 -22.41
CA GLU A 12 -10.07 2.51 -23.12
C GLU A 12 -10.84 3.80 -23.52
N ARG A 13 -12.09 3.69 -23.94
CA ARG A 13 -12.93 4.87 -24.21
C ARG A 13 -13.15 5.73 -22.99
N ARG A 14 -13.35 5.13 -21.81
CA ARG A 14 -13.53 5.86 -20.54
C ARG A 14 -12.28 6.63 -20.11
N LYS A 15 -11.10 6.16 -20.49
CA LYS A 15 -9.82 6.86 -20.22
C LYS A 15 -9.60 8.04 -21.15
N MET A 16 -10.25 8.08 -22.32
CA MET A 16 -10.07 9.15 -23.31
C MET A 16 -10.95 10.35 -22.97
N THR A 17 -10.34 11.42 -22.47
CA THR A 17 -11.06 12.68 -22.14
C THR A 17 -11.60 13.43 -23.36
N THR A 18 -11.06 13.14 -24.53
CA THR A 18 -11.46 13.76 -25.81
C THR A 18 -12.47 12.92 -26.60
N TYR A 19 -12.82 11.71 -26.11
CA TYR A 19 -13.80 10.87 -26.77
C TYR A 19 -15.20 11.47 -26.62
N GLN A 20 -15.85 11.70 -27.77
CA GLN A 20 -17.26 12.11 -27.82
C GLN A 20 -18.08 10.99 -28.45
N SER A 21 -19.15 10.61 -27.80
CA SER A 21 -20.10 9.66 -28.35
C SER A 21 -21.07 10.39 -29.29
N HIS A 22 -21.10 10.00 -30.55
CA HIS A 22 -22.13 10.41 -31.49
C HIS A 22 -23.24 9.36 -31.53
N HIS A 23 -24.48 9.79 -31.43
CA HIS A 23 -25.62 8.87 -31.25
C HIS A 23 -26.45 8.70 -32.52
N ASP A 24 -25.94 9.11 -33.67
CA ASP A 24 -26.65 9.05 -34.94
C ASP A 24 -26.39 7.71 -35.68
N TYR A 25 -26.49 6.59 -34.95
CA TYR A 25 -26.33 5.27 -35.54
C TYR A 25 -27.64 4.50 -35.53
N ASP A 26 -27.89 3.74 -36.60
CA ASP A 26 -28.97 2.76 -36.61
C ASP A 26 -28.63 1.59 -35.65
N TYR A 27 -29.59 1.23 -34.82
CA TYR A 27 -29.43 0.13 -33.87
C TYR A 27 -30.02 -1.14 -34.46
N VAL A 28 -29.19 -2.19 -34.49
CA VAL A 28 -29.64 -3.56 -34.79
C VAL A 28 -29.65 -4.34 -33.50
N TYR A 29 -30.85 -4.74 -33.08
CA TYR A 29 -31.03 -5.56 -31.89
C TYR A 29 -31.02 -7.04 -32.29
N PHE A 30 -30.29 -7.85 -31.51
CA PHE A 30 -30.28 -9.30 -31.66
C PHE A 30 -30.10 -9.95 -30.29
N ASP A 31 -30.65 -11.13 -30.13
CA ASP A 31 -30.45 -11.96 -28.96
C ASP A 31 -29.25 -12.89 -29.19
N MET A 32 -28.41 -13.02 -28.18
CA MET A 32 -27.25 -13.89 -28.19
C MET A 32 -27.08 -14.54 -26.82
N ASP A 33 -26.99 -15.86 -26.82
CA ASP A 33 -26.68 -16.60 -25.61
C ASP A 33 -25.24 -16.32 -25.18
N LEU A 34 -25.02 -16.18 -23.87
CA LEU A 34 -23.67 -16.16 -23.30
C LEU A 34 -23.18 -17.60 -23.25
N ILE A 35 -22.18 -17.90 -24.08
CA ILE A 35 -21.54 -19.22 -24.15
C ILE A 35 -20.06 -19.07 -23.79
N ASP A 36 -19.51 -20.11 -23.17
CA ASP A 36 -18.07 -20.19 -22.99
C ASP A 36 -17.41 -20.42 -24.36
N ILE A 37 -16.51 -19.52 -24.72
CA ILE A 37 -15.74 -19.60 -25.98
C ILE A 37 -14.26 -19.75 -25.67
N GLU A 38 -13.58 -20.55 -26.48
CA GLU A 38 -12.11 -20.53 -26.48
C GLU A 38 -11.65 -19.24 -27.20
N THR A 39 -10.93 -18.39 -26.47
CA THR A 39 -10.36 -17.16 -27.03
C THR A 39 -8.99 -17.43 -27.61
N ASN A 40 -8.71 -16.84 -28.78
CA ASN A 40 -7.37 -16.85 -29.38
C ASN A 40 -6.48 -15.71 -28.86
N HIS A 41 -7.02 -14.89 -27.95
CA HIS A 41 -6.28 -13.79 -27.36
C HIS A 41 -5.41 -14.30 -26.22
N TYR A 42 -4.13 -13.96 -26.27
CA TYR A 42 -3.20 -14.24 -25.15
C TYR A 42 -3.39 -13.19 -24.05
N TYR A 43 -3.73 -13.65 -22.86
CA TYR A 43 -3.73 -12.83 -21.65
C TYR A 43 -2.50 -13.16 -20.84
N ASP A 44 -1.63 -12.16 -20.62
CA ASP A 44 -0.47 -12.33 -19.75
C ASP A 44 -0.95 -12.52 -18.30
N PRO A 45 -0.66 -13.68 -17.66
CA PRO A 45 -1.04 -13.92 -16.27
C PRO A 45 -0.31 -12.99 -15.27
N HIS A 46 0.76 -12.31 -15.74
CA HIS A 46 1.56 -11.39 -14.96
C HIS A 46 1.76 -10.04 -15.67
N PRO A 47 0.69 -9.30 -15.98
CA PRO A 47 0.75 -8.12 -16.86
C PRO A 47 1.63 -6.99 -16.30
N PHE A 48 1.85 -6.96 -14.99
CA PHE A 48 2.67 -5.93 -14.32
C PHE A 48 4.13 -6.37 -14.11
N VAL A 49 4.43 -7.66 -14.26
CA VAL A 49 5.76 -8.22 -14.03
C VAL A 49 6.28 -8.84 -15.32
N PRO A 50 7.12 -8.14 -16.10
CA PRO A 50 7.64 -8.68 -17.35
C PRO A 50 8.34 -10.03 -17.16
N SER A 51 8.05 -10.99 -18.02
CA SER A 51 8.70 -12.32 -18.02
C SER A 51 10.18 -12.23 -18.41
N ASN A 52 10.54 -11.26 -19.26
CA ASN A 52 11.94 -11.00 -19.63
C ASN A 52 12.70 -10.38 -18.44
N PRO A 53 13.78 -11.05 -17.93
CA PRO A 53 14.52 -10.56 -16.76
C PRO A 53 15.10 -9.16 -16.90
N ALA A 54 15.65 -8.81 -18.07
CA ALA A 54 16.24 -7.50 -18.31
C ALA A 54 15.16 -6.40 -18.31
N LEU A 55 14.02 -6.66 -18.92
CA LEU A 55 12.88 -5.73 -18.90
C LEU A 55 12.31 -5.59 -17.49
N ARG A 56 12.23 -6.68 -16.74
CA ARG A 56 11.77 -6.68 -15.35
C ARG A 56 12.69 -5.84 -14.46
N GLU A 57 14.01 -5.99 -14.59
CA GLU A 57 14.98 -5.18 -13.84
C GLU A 57 14.80 -3.68 -14.15
N LEU A 58 14.67 -3.33 -15.42
CA LEU A 58 14.41 -1.95 -15.84
C LEU A 58 13.12 -1.40 -15.22
N ARG A 59 12.03 -2.17 -15.30
CA ARG A 59 10.73 -1.77 -14.71
C ARG A 59 10.79 -1.61 -13.21
N CYS A 60 11.43 -2.51 -12.49
CA CYS A 60 11.60 -2.39 -11.04
C CYS A 60 12.37 -1.11 -10.67
N LYS A 61 13.44 -0.79 -11.40
CA LYS A 61 14.18 0.46 -11.20
C LYS A 61 13.33 1.70 -11.48
N GLU A 62 12.57 1.70 -12.57
CA GLU A 62 11.66 2.81 -12.92
C GLU A 62 10.59 3.02 -11.83
N VAL A 63 9.92 1.97 -11.40
CA VAL A 63 8.88 2.04 -10.36
C VAL A 63 9.46 2.57 -9.05
N PHE A 64 10.59 2.04 -8.61
CA PHE A 64 11.26 2.50 -7.40
C PHE A 64 11.68 3.96 -7.48
N GLU A 65 12.20 4.39 -8.64
CA GLU A 65 12.58 5.79 -8.87
C GLU A 65 11.36 6.73 -8.89
N ILE A 66 10.24 6.31 -9.48
CA ILE A 66 9.00 7.09 -9.48
C ILE A 66 8.50 7.30 -8.06
N GLN A 67 8.41 6.26 -7.25
CA GLN A 67 8.00 6.35 -5.85
C GLN A 67 8.95 7.24 -5.04
N THR A 68 10.24 7.06 -5.21
CA THR A 68 11.27 7.87 -4.55
C THR A 68 11.12 9.35 -4.87
N ARG A 69 10.96 9.69 -6.16
CA ARG A 69 10.80 11.08 -6.61
C ARG A 69 9.49 11.69 -6.16
N GLY A 70 8.40 10.91 -6.13
CA GLY A 70 7.12 11.33 -5.59
C GLY A 70 7.25 11.77 -4.12
N LEU A 71 7.87 10.93 -3.29
CA LEU A 71 8.11 11.25 -1.88
C LEU A 71 9.04 12.47 -1.73
N MET A 72 10.14 12.54 -2.48
CA MET A 72 11.02 13.70 -2.48
C MET A 72 10.28 15.00 -2.78
N GLN A 73 9.41 14.99 -3.78
CA GLN A 73 8.63 16.16 -4.14
C GLN A 73 7.63 16.55 -3.05
N ARG A 74 6.99 15.57 -2.41
CA ARG A 74 6.08 15.82 -1.28
C ARG A 74 6.84 16.47 -0.11
N LEU A 75 7.97 15.91 0.28
CA LEU A 75 8.80 16.46 1.38
C LEU A 75 9.28 17.89 1.09
N LYS A 76 9.71 18.17 -0.14
CA LYS A 76 10.09 19.52 -0.56
C LYS A 76 8.92 20.49 -0.51
N ALA A 77 7.77 20.12 -1.06
CA ALA A 77 6.61 20.99 -1.16
C ALA A 77 6.00 21.32 0.21
N THR A 78 6.08 20.40 1.16
CA THR A 78 5.57 20.60 2.53
C THR A 78 6.62 21.19 3.48
N HIS A 79 7.87 21.29 3.04
CA HIS A 79 9.01 21.70 3.88
C HIS A 79 9.21 20.79 5.11
N ILE A 80 8.78 19.54 5.02
CA ILE A 80 8.91 18.53 6.07
C ILE A 80 10.13 17.65 5.77
N ASN A 81 10.96 17.40 6.76
CA ASN A 81 12.16 16.58 6.67
C ASN A 81 12.16 15.40 7.66
N LYS A 82 11.00 15.03 8.15
CA LYS A 82 10.82 13.89 9.05
C LYS A 82 9.65 13.04 8.58
N VAL A 83 9.79 11.72 8.70
CA VAL A 83 8.71 10.78 8.36
C VAL A 83 8.54 9.74 9.46
N VAL A 84 7.33 9.23 9.59
CA VAL A 84 6.97 8.12 10.48
C VAL A 84 6.40 7.00 9.62
N ILE A 85 6.85 5.77 9.85
CA ILE A 85 6.40 4.61 9.08
C ILE A 85 6.23 3.40 10.01
N GLY A 86 5.13 2.67 9.83
CA GLY A 86 4.88 1.41 10.53
C GLY A 86 5.60 0.25 9.83
N ILE A 87 6.36 -0.55 10.58
CA ILE A 87 7.11 -1.69 10.04
C ILE A 87 6.55 -2.98 10.62
N SER A 88 5.86 -3.72 9.79
CA SER A 88 5.30 -5.04 10.13
C SER A 88 6.33 -6.18 10.02
N GLY A 89 7.37 -5.99 9.20
CA GLY A 89 8.31 -7.03 8.78
C GLY A 89 7.85 -7.77 7.50
N GLY A 90 6.77 -7.31 6.85
CA GLY A 90 6.29 -7.74 5.54
C GLY A 90 6.95 -6.97 4.38
N LEU A 91 6.66 -7.38 3.14
CA LEU A 91 7.28 -6.82 1.93
C LEU A 91 6.87 -5.35 1.70
N ASP A 92 5.60 -5.01 1.91
CA ASP A 92 5.08 -3.67 1.61
C ASP A 92 5.72 -2.61 2.48
N SER A 93 5.76 -2.84 3.80
CA SER A 93 6.43 -1.94 4.74
C SER A 93 7.96 -1.88 4.51
N THR A 94 8.56 -2.99 4.06
CA THR A 94 9.98 -3.03 3.67
C THR A 94 10.23 -2.15 2.46
N LEU A 95 9.44 -2.30 1.39
CA LEU A 95 9.58 -1.49 0.17
C LEU A 95 9.37 0.00 0.48
N ALA A 96 8.33 0.34 1.23
CA ALA A 96 8.05 1.72 1.61
C ALA A 96 9.20 2.33 2.43
N LEU A 97 9.81 1.57 3.35
CA LEU A 97 10.99 2.03 4.10
C LEU A 97 12.19 2.25 3.20
N LEU A 98 12.46 1.37 2.22
CA LEU A 98 13.54 1.55 1.25
C LEU A 98 13.33 2.80 0.39
N VAL A 99 12.10 3.08 -0.02
CA VAL A 99 11.74 4.32 -0.73
C VAL A 99 12.03 5.55 0.15
N CYS A 100 11.68 5.51 1.44
CA CYS A 100 12.00 6.59 2.38
C CYS A 100 13.51 6.82 2.48
N VAL A 101 14.29 5.77 2.69
CA VAL A 101 15.77 5.85 2.80
C VAL A 101 16.37 6.46 1.54
N MET A 102 15.97 5.96 0.35
CA MET A 102 16.48 6.47 -0.92
C MET A 102 16.08 7.95 -1.14
N ALA A 103 14.86 8.33 -0.78
CA ALA A 103 14.41 9.72 -0.89
C ALA A 103 15.24 10.65 0.01
N PHE A 104 15.52 10.23 1.25
CA PHE A 104 16.33 10.98 2.21
C PHE A 104 17.78 11.10 1.75
N GLU A 105 18.39 10.02 1.27
CA GLU A 105 19.74 10.05 0.71
C GLU A 105 19.84 11.03 -0.47
N LYS A 106 18.91 10.97 -1.42
CA LYS A 106 18.90 11.89 -2.58
C LYS A 106 18.62 13.35 -2.21
N LEU A 107 17.92 13.59 -1.10
CA LEU A 107 17.68 14.95 -0.58
C LEU A 107 18.82 15.46 0.31
N GLY A 108 19.74 14.62 0.71
CA GLY A 108 20.77 14.94 1.69
C GLY A 108 20.21 15.11 3.11
N TYR A 109 19.07 14.46 3.41
CA TYR A 109 18.48 14.45 4.73
C TYR A 109 19.06 13.36 5.60
N ASP A 110 19.14 13.59 6.91
CA ASP A 110 19.60 12.58 7.86
C ASP A 110 18.59 11.42 7.96
N LYS A 111 19.04 10.18 7.73
CA LYS A 111 18.22 8.97 7.90
C LYS A 111 17.67 8.79 9.31
N LYS A 112 18.28 9.41 10.32
CA LYS A 112 17.76 9.46 11.68
C LYS A 112 16.42 10.20 11.80
N ASN A 113 16.04 10.97 10.81
CA ASN A 113 14.73 11.60 10.68
C ASN A 113 13.64 10.67 10.11
N ILE A 114 13.96 9.42 9.78
CA ILE A 114 13.02 8.36 9.45
C ILE A 114 12.72 7.59 10.74
N TYR A 115 11.52 7.77 11.29
CA TYR A 115 11.04 7.09 12.50
C TYR A 115 10.29 5.84 12.10
N ALA A 116 10.96 4.70 12.15
CA ALA A 116 10.41 3.40 11.82
C ALA A 116 9.92 2.70 13.10
N ILE A 117 8.62 2.41 13.17
CA ILE A 117 7.98 1.91 14.39
C ILE A 117 7.39 0.52 14.13
N THR A 118 7.83 -0.47 14.90
CA THR A 118 7.17 -1.78 14.93
C THR A 118 6.25 -1.88 16.15
N MET A 119 5.02 -2.35 15.93
CA MET A 119 3.96 -2.35 16.93
C MET A 119 3.38 -3.77 17.10
N PRO A 120 4.13 -4.65 17.82
CA PRO A 120 3.67 -6.01 18.07
C PRO A 120 2.36 -6.04 18.88
N CYS A 121 1.47 -6.97 18.49
CA CYS A 121 0.25 -7.33 19.19
C CYS A 121 0.07 -8.86 19.15
N PHE A 122 -1.11 -9.38 19.42
CA PHE A 122 -1.40 -10.80 19.63
C PHE A 122 -0.95 -11.74 18.50
N GLY A 123 -1.06 -11.32 17.23
CA GLY A 123 -0.67 -12.11 16.06
C GLY A 123 0.78 -11.96 15.60
N THR A 124 1.60 -11.17 16.30
CA THR A 124 2.97 -10.88 15.84
C THR A 124 3.91 -12.01 16.18
N THR A 125 4.51 -12.65 15.18
CA THR A 125 5.51 -13.70 15.38
C THR A 125 6.89 -13.12 15.71
N SER A 126 7.71 -13.90 16.41
CA SER A 126 9.11 -13.51 16.72
C SER A 126 9.92 -13.27 15.43
N ARG A 127 9.64 -14.03 14.36
CA ARG A 127 10.31 -13.89 13.08
C ARG A 127 10.04 -12.53 12.43
N THR A 128 8.78 -12.14 12.33
CA THR A 128 8.40 -10.86 11.70
C THR A 128 8.93 -9.67 12.50
N LYS A 129 8.88 -9.75 13.84
CA LYS A 129 9.47 -8.73 14.70
C LYS A 129 10.97 -8.60 14.51
N ASN A 130 11.72 -9.71 14.47
CA ASN A 130 13.16 -9.70 14.31
C ASN A 130 13.56 -9.20 12.90
N ASN A 131 12.82 -9.56 11.86
CA ASN A 131 13.03 -9.03 10.51
C ASN A 131 12.87 -7.50 10.48
N ALA A 132 11.82 -6.98 11.12
CA ALA A 132 11.61 -5.54 11.21
C ALA A 132 12.77 -4.83 11.92
N LEU A 133 13.19 -5.33 13.07
CA LEU A 133 14.28 -4.74 13.85
C LEU A 133 15.62 -4.79 13.11
N GLY A 134 15.99 -5.94 12.52
CA GLY A 134 17.22 -6.07 11.73
C GLY A 134 17.23 -5.13 10.53
N LEU A 135 16.13 -5.02 9.80
CA LEU A 135 16.02 -4.10 8.67
C LEU A 135 16.21 -2.63 9.08
N MET A 136 15.56 -2.20 10.16
CA MET A 136 15.68 -0.83 10.66
C MET A 136 17.12 -0.51 11.13
N GLU A 137 17.78 -1.46 11.76
CA GLU A 137 19.17 -1.34 12.21
C GLU A 137 20.14 -1.22 11.03
N GLU A 138 20.05 -2.12 10.05
CA GLU A 138 20.86 -2.13 8.83
C GLU A 138 20.73 -0.83 8.03
N LEU A 139 19.53 -0.29 7.94
CA LEU A 139 19.27 0.96 7.22
C LEU A 139 19.71 2.21 8.01
N GLY A 140 20.01 2.07 9.29
CA GLY A 140 20.46 3.15 10.17
C GLY A 140 19.43 4.22 10.48
N VAL A 141 18.14 3.88 10.40
CA VAL A 141 17.01 4.77 10.73
C VAL A 141 16.77 4.85 12.24
N THR A 142 15.90 5.75 12.70
CA THR A 142 15.45 5.76 14.10
C THR A 142 14.40 4.69 14.31
N SER A 143 14.73 3.63 15.04
CA SER A 143 13.85 2.50 15.30
C SER A 143 13.16 2.63 16.67
N GLN A 144 11.89 2.24 16.73
CA GLN A 144 11.11 2.17 17.96
C GLN A 144 10.21 0.93 17.96
N THR A 145 10.10 0.28 19.13
CA THR A 145 9.13 -0.80 19.36
C THR A 145 8.08 -0.31 20.35
N VAL A 146 6.82 -0.40 19.99
CA VAL A 146 5.68 -0.06 20.87
C VAL A 146 4.77 -1.27 20.97
N ASN A 147 4.69 -1.89 22.14
CA ASN A 147 3.74 -2.97 22.38
C ASN A 147 2.34 -2.37 22.60
N ILE A 148 1.39 -2.73 21.75
CA ILE A 148 0.03 -2.18 21.79
C ILE A 148 -0.98 -3.10 22.49
N ALA A 149 -0.58 -4.28 22.93
CA ALA A 149 -1.49 -5.30 23.45
C ALA A 149 -2.36 -4.80 24.63
N ASP A 150 -1.78 -4.04 25.55
CA ASP A 150 -2.51 -3.58 26.73
C ASP A 150 -3.57 -2.53 26.41
N VAL A 151 -3.27 -1.62 25.47
CA VAL A 151 -4.22 -0.62 24.99
C VAL A 151 -5.36 -1.29 24.23
N VAL A 152 -5.05 -2.24 23.36
CA VAL A 152 -6.05 -3.04 22.62
C VAL A 152 -6.96 -3.80 23.57
N ARG A 153 -6.43 -4.44 24.64
CA ARG A 153 -7.26 -5.09 25.67
C ARG A 153 -8.17 -4.11 26.39
N MET A 154 -7.68 -2.91 26.67
CA MET A 154 -8.51 -1.88 27.30
C MET A 154 -9.68 -1.48 26.38
N GLN A 155 -9.43 -1.32 25.09
CA GLN A 155 -10.48 -1.05 24.10
C GLN A 155 -11.49 -2.20 24.01
N PHE A 156 -11.04 -3.45 23.97
CA PHE A 156 -11.92 -4.63 23.99
C PHE A 156 -12.83 -4.60 25.21
N LYS A 157 -12.27 -4.34 26.40
CA LYS A 157 -13.03 -4.22 27.63
C LYS A 157 -14.08 -3.10 27.57
N ASN A 158 -13.77 -1.97 26.95
CA ASN A 158 -14.67 -0.82 26.89
C ASN A 158 -15.89 -1.05 25.97
N ILE A 159 -15.79 -2.00 25.04
CA ILE A 159 -16.84 -2.34 24.08
C ILE A 159 -17.42 -3.76 24.26
N ASP A 160 -17.08 -4.40 25.39
CA ASP A 160 -17.50 -5.78 25.72
C ASP A 160 -17.11 -6.81 24.64
N GLN A 161 -15.96 -6.62 23.96
CA GLN A 161 -15.41 -7.57 22.99
C GLN A 161 -14.63 -8.68 23.70
N ASP A 162 -14.93 -9.93 23.38
CA ASP A 162 -14.15 -11.08 23.84
C ASP A 162 -12.84 -11.19 23.03
N GLU A 163 -11.69 -11.19 23.72
CA GLU A 163 -10.34 -11.31 23.11
C GLU A 163 -10.17 -12.63 22.32
N ASN A 164 -10.98 -13.66 22.59
CA ASN A 164 -10.92 -14.94 21.89
C ASN A 164 -11.75 -14.96 20.58
N VAL A 165 -12.57 -13.95 20.34
CA VAL A 165 -13.35 -13.82 19.11
C VAL A 165 -12.58 -13.00 18.09
N HIS A 166 -11.95 -13.69 17.14
CA HIS A 166 -11.12 -13.11 16.11
C HIS A 166 -11.96 -12.71 14.89
N ASP A 167 -12.77 -11.68 15.07
CA ASP A 167 -13.65 -11.11 14.05
C ASP A 167 -13.10 -9.78 13.49
N VAL A 168 -13.91 -9.10 12.70
CA VAL A 168 -13.57 -7.78 12.12
C VAL A 168 -13.28 -6.73 13.20
N THR A 169 -13.89 -6.83 14.39
CA THR A 169 -13.65 -5.92 15.51
C THR A 169 -12.26 -6.13 16.07
N TYR A 170 -11.89 -7.39 16.29
CA TYR A 170 -10.57 -7.80 16.75
C TYR A 170 -9.43 -7.24 15.85
N GLU A 171 -9.59 -7.37 14.54
CA GLU A 171 -8.58 -6.88 13.59
C GLU A 171 -8.55 -5.35 13.53
N ASN A 172 -9.71 -4.71 13.44
CA ASN A 172 -9.79 -3.26 13.28
C ASN A 172 -9.33 -2.48 14.51
N VAL A 173 -9.54 -2.98 15.73
CA VAL A 173 -9.04 -2.32 16.94
C VAL A 173 -7.51 -2.27 16.91
N GLN A 174 -6.85 -3.38 16.58
CA GLN A 174 -5.39 -3.43 16.49
C GLN A 174 -4.85 -2.51 15.38
N ALA A 175 -5.50 -2.52 14.21
CA ALA A 175 -5.11 -1.71 13.08
C ALA A 175 -5.24 -0.20 13.37
N ARG A 176 -6.34 0.23 13.99
CA ARG A 176 -6.55 1.63 14.37
C ARG A 176 -5.58 2.10 15.42
N GLU A 177 -5.26 1.26 16.41
CA GLU A 177 -4.27 1.59 17.44
C GLU A 177 -2.89 1.86 16.81
N ARG A 178 -2.46 1.04 15.84
CA ARG A 178 -1.23 1.29 15.10
C ARG A 178 -1.27 2.62 14.36
N THR A 179 -2.35 2.90 13.68
CA THR A 179 -2.53 4.15 12.94
C THR A 179 -2.53 5.36 13.87
N GLU A 180 -3.20 5.26 15.02
CA GLU A 180 -3.23 6.34 16.03
C GLU A 180 -1.82 6.67 16.51
N ILE A 181 -1.03 5.68 16.86
CA ILE A 181 0.36 5.87 17.31
C ILE A 181 1.20 6.55 16.23
N LEU A 182 1.08 6.10 14.96
CA LEU A 182 1.84 6.70 13.85
C LEU A 182 1.45 8.16 13.63
N MET A 183 0.16 8.47 13.63
CA MET A 183 -0.36 9.84 13.45
C MET A 183 0.05 10.76 14.60
N ASN A 184 -0.09 10.30 15.85
CA ASN A 184 0.31 11.04 17.03
C ASN A 184 1.82 11.29 17.04
N LYS A 185 2.62 10.29 16.65
CA LYS A 185 4.07 10.44 16.53
C LYS A 185 4.45 11.46 15.46
N ALA A 186 3.81 11.41 14.31
CA ALA A 186 4.04 12.38 13.24
C ALA A 186 3.72 13.81 13.71
N ASN A 187 2.60 14.02 14.39
CA ASN A 187 2.26 15.31 14.99
C ASN A 187 3.31 15.77 16.00
N GLN A 188 3.76 14.87 16.87
CA GLN A 188 4.76 15.17 17.91
C GLN A 188 6.07 15.69 17.31
N ILE A 189 6.53 15.11 16.21
CA ILE A 189 7.82 15.43 15.61
C ILE A 189 7.73 16.42 14.44
N GLY A 190 6.54 16.81 14.02
CA GLY A 190 6.30 17.60 12.82
C GLY A 190 6.67 16.85 11.53
N GLY A 191 6.28 15.57 11.45
CA GLY A 191 6.58 14.67 10.33
C GLY A 191 5.35 14.27 9.52
N LEU A 192 5.57 13.44 8.49
CA LEU A 192 4.51 12.80 7.69
C LEU A 192 4.44 11.31 8.00
N VAL A 193 3.23 10.77 8.08
CA VAL A 193 3.01 9.31 8.08
C VAL A 193 3.07 8.79 6.65
N ILE A 194 3.96 7.82 6.43
CA ILE A 194 4.11 7.15 5.14
C ILE A 194 3.28 5.87 5.13
N GLY A 195 2.40 5.74 4.15
CA GLY A 195 1.56 4.58 3.94
C GLY A 195 2.34 3.40 3.37
N THR A 196 1.87 2.22 3.69
CA THR A 196 2.44 0.94 3.23
C THR A 196 1.44 0.08 2.47
N GLY A 197 0.22 0.60 2.25
CA GLY A 197 -0.82 -0.08 1.50
C GLY A 197 -0.50 -0.20 0.00
N ASP A 198 -1.02 -1.24 -0.64
CA ASP A 198 -0.84 -1.47 -2.06
C ASP A 198 -2.18 -1.52 -2.82
N LEU A 199 -2.09 -1.54 -4.16
CA LEU A 199 -3.26 -1.57 -5.02
C LEU A 199 -4.01 -2.91 -4.95
N SER A 200 -3.31 -4.01 -4.67
CA SER A 200 -3.92 -5.34 -4.55
C SER A 200 -4.82 -5.42 -3.33
N GLU A 201 -4.38 -4.85 -2.19
CA GLU A 201 -5.19 -4.74 -0.98
C GLU A 201 -6.50 -3.96 -1.25
N VAL A 202 -6.40 -2.83 -1.95
CA VAL A 202 -7.57 -2.01 -2.31
C VAL A 202 -8.48 -2.75 -3.29
N ALA A 203 -7.93 -3.41 -4.31
CA ALA A 203 -8.69 -4.12 -5.33
C ALA A 203 -9.44 -5.33 -4.78
N LEU A 204 -8.85 -6.02 -3.80
CA LEU A 204 -9.44 -7.22 -3.16
C LEU A 204 -10.31 -6.87 -1.94
N GLY A 205 -10.34 -5.61 -1.51
CA GLY A 205 -10.98 -5.22 -0.26
C GLY A 205 -10.24 -5.76 0.99
N TRP A 206 -8.98 -6.08 0.86
CA TRP A 206 -8.13 -6.67 1.90
C TRP A 206 -7.48 -5.59 2.76
N SER A 207 -8.29 -4.71 3.28
CA SER A 207 -7.84 -3.60 4.13
C SER A 207 -8.78 -3.39 5.30
N THR A 208 -8.22 -2.93 6.41
CA THR A 208 -9.01 -2.59 7.60
C THR A 208 -9.72 -1.24 7.40
N TYR A 209 -10.92 -1.11 7.97
CA TYR A 209 -11.68 0.14 7.89
C TYR A 209 -11.07 1.19 8.83
N ASN A 210 -10.59 2.29 8.25
CA ASN A 210 -9.93 3.40 8.97
C ASN A 210 -8.78 2.93 9.87
N GLY A 211 -7.99 1.99 9.37
CA GLY A 211 -6.81 1.42 10.04
C GLY A 211 -5.54 1.61 9.22
N ASP A 212 -4.84 0.52 8.93
CA ASP A 212 -3.48 0.49 8.37
C ASP A 212 -3.31 1.23 7.04
N HIS A 213 -4.38 1.38 6.25
CA HIS A 213 -4.36 2.11 4.97
C HIS A 213 -4.40 3.64 5.13
N MET A 214 -4.61 4.15 6.34
CA MET A 214 -4.61 5.58 6.59
C MET A 214 -3.20 6.13 6.70
N SER A 215 -2.88 7.10 5.86
CA SER A 215 -1.57 7.75 5.82
C SER A 215 -1.70 9.21 5.41
N MET A 216 -0.57 9.93 5.45
CA MET A 216 -0.47 11.30 4.95
C MET A 216 0.17 11.37 3.57
N TYR A 217 0.85 10.27 3.16
CA TYR A 217 1.44 10.08 1.83
C TYR A 217 1.61 8.59 1.53
#